data_ff11570203995f8feecea299fc2b246c
#
_entry.id   ff11570203995f8feecea299fc2b246c
#
_cell.length_a   1.000
_cell.length_b   1.000
_cell.length_c   1.000
_cell.angle_alpha   90.00
_cell.angle_beta   90.00
_cell.angle_gamma   90.00
#
_symmetry.space_group_name_H-M   'P 1'
#
loop_
_entity.id
_entity.type
_entity.pdbx_description
1 polymer ?
#
loop_
_entity_poly.entity_id
_entity_poly.type
_entity_poly.pdbx_seq_one_letter_code
_entity_poly.pdbx_strand_id
1 'polypeptide(L)'
;MASFKATTNRALLDVFLLISLSFVALFVLAVMLMNPVMKARDVEKKAQYMIVLDWQNESADDVDMWIRVPGKGKPISFKDKSNGALFIDRDDRGKKNDKAVGEHGEEIQTLLNREVVSIRGIITGEYAVNIHMYLKRDVEPAVGTVQMIQ
;
A
#
# COMPACT_ATOMS: atom_id res chain seq x y z
N MET A 1 -64.71 33.71 -0.70
CA MET A 1 -64.25 32.38 -1.07
C MET A 1 -62.95 32.34 -1.95
N ALA A 2 -62.68 33.34 -2.78
CA ALA A 2 -61.48 33.39 -3.65
C ALA A 2 -60.16 33.56 -2.88
N SER A 3 -60.13 34.30 -1.77
CA SER A 3 -58.91 34.56 -0.98
C SER A 3 -58.38 33.32 -0.29
N PHE A 4 -59.21 32.41 0.17
CA PHE A 4 -58.79 31.17 0.86
C PHE A 4 -58.14 30.18 -0.09
N LYS A 5 -58.63 30.04 -1.33
CA LYS A 5 -58.02 29.19 -2.35
C LYS A 5 -56.65 29.67 -2.77
N ALA A 6 -56.42 30.99 -2.85
CA ALA A 6 -55.12 31.55 -3.24
C ALA A 6 -54.03 31.35 -2.17
N THR A 7 -54.38 31.43 -0.89
CA THR A 7 -53.44 31.16 0.22
C THR A 7 -53.08 29.67 0.31
N THR A 8 -54.04 28.76 0.11
CA THR A 8 -53.80 27.32 0.12
C THR A 8 -52.87 26.92 -1.03
N ASN A 9 -53.06 27.48 -2.22
CA ASN A 9 -52.20 27.20 -3.37
C ASN A 9 -50.74 27.67 -3.14
N ARG A 10 -50.57 28.85 -2.50
CA ARG A 10 -49.19 29.34 -2.15
C ARG A 10 -48.53 28.45 -1.13
N ALA A 11 -49.22 28.06 -0.06
CA ALA A 11 -48.68 27.17 0.94
C ALA A 11 -48.27 25.80 0.34
N LEU A 12 -49.06 25.30 -0.61
CA LEU A 12 -48.76 24.03 -1.31
C LEU A 12 -47.53 24.14 -2.22
N LEU A 13 -47.39 25.29 -2.92
CA LEU A 13 -46.22 25.60 -3.73
C LEU A 13 -44.96 25.73 -2.85
N ASP A 14 -45.04 26.38 -1.69
CA ASP A 14 -43.94 26.52 -0.75
C ASP A 14 -43.45 25.13 -0.23
N VAL A 15 -44.40 24.25 0.09
CA VAL A 15 -44.09 22.89 0.52
C VAL A 15 -43.38 22.10 -0.60
N PHE A 16 -43.90 22.17 -1.84
CA PHE A 16 -43.27 21.52 -2.98
C PHE A 16 -41.86 22.07 -3.26
N LEU A 17 -41.66 23.37 -3.11
CA LEU A 17 -40.38 24.03 -3.30
C LEU A 17 -39.39 23.57 -2.25
N LEU A 18 -39.79 23.49 -0.97
CA LEU A 18 -38.94 22.98 0.11
C LEU A 18 -38.56 21.52 -0.10
N ILE A 19 -39.49 20.66 -0.51
CA ILE A 19 -39.23 19.26 -0.81
C ILE A 19 -38.23 19.13 -1.97
N SER A 20 -38.45 19.90 -3.06
CA SER A 20 -37.57 19.89 -4.21
C SER A 20 -36.13 20.34 -3.85
N LEU A 21 -36.04 21.42 -3.07
CA LEU A 21 -34.73 21.93 -2.61
C LEU A 21 -34.00 20.91 -1.74
N SER A 22 -34.74 20.25 -0.84
CA SER A 22 -34.17 19.17 0.00
C SER A 22 -33.68 18.01 -0.83
N PHE A 23 -34.42 17.63 -1.87
CA PHE A 23 -34.02 16.58 -2.79
C PHE A 23 -32.74 16.92 -3.57
N VAL A 24 -32.65 18.16 -4.08
CA VAL A 24 -31.45 18.67 -4.77
C VAL A 24 -30.25 18.69 -3.82
N ALA A 25 -30.43 19.15 -2.58
CA ALA A 25 -29.35 19.17 -1.58
C ALA A 25 -28.85 17.77 -1.26
N LEU A 26 -29.74 16.80 -1.06
CA LEU A 26 -29.40 15.40 -0.82
C LEU A 26 -28.71 14.77 -2.04
N PHE A 27 -29.18 15.10 -3.25
CA PHE A 27 -28.57 14.61 -4.48
C PHE A 27 -27.13 15.12 -4.65
N VAL A 28 -26.88 16.42 -4.41
CA VAL A 28 -25.55 17.02 -4.46
C VAL A 28 -24.64 16.36 -3.40
N LEU A 29 -25.15 16.17 -2.19
CA LEU A 29 -24.42 15.49 -1.12
C LEU A 29 -24.07 14.05 -1.52
N ALA A 30 -25.01 13.30 -2.10
CA ALA A 30 -24.78 11.94 -2.57
C ALA A 30 -23.71 11.90 -3.67
N VAL A 31 -23.77 12.82 -4.64
CA VAL A 31 -22.76 12.93 -5.71
C VAL A 31 -21.37 13.26 -5.13
N MET A 32 -21.30 14.16 -4.15
CA MET A 32 -20.02 14.47 -3.46
C MET A 32 -19.45 13.28 -2.71
N LEU A 33 -20.30 12.45 -2.10
CA LEU A 33 -19.89 11.23 -1.39
C LEU A 33 -19.51 10.10 -2.36
N MET A 34 -20.15 10.03 -3.52
CA MET A 34 -19.87 9.03 -4.55
C MET A 34 -18.61 9.35 -5.40
N ASN A 35 -18.26 10.62 -5.51
CA ASN A 35 -17.03 11.09 -6.13
C ASN A 35 -16.06 11.61 -5.05
N PRO A 36 -15.41 10.73 -4.26
CA PRO A 36 -14.32 11.18 -3.42
C PRO A 36 -13.31 11.82 -4.37
N VAL A 37 -12.90 13.07 -4.04
CA VAL A 37 -11.80 13.74 -4.74
C VAL A 37 -10.72 12.70 -4.93
N MET A 38 -10.47 12.31 -6.18
CA MET A 38 -9.41 11.34 -6.47
C MET A 38 -8.15 11.90 -5.83
N LYS A 39 -7.70 11.32 -4.71
CA LYS A 39 -6.36 11.55 -4.21
C LYS A 39 -5.49 11.37 -5.44
N ALA A 40 -4.75 12.41 -5.81
CA ALA A 40 -3.79 12.32 -6.90
C ALA A 40 -3.08 10.98 -6.68
N ARG A 41 -3.35 10.00 -7.55
CA ARG A 41 -2.66 8.71 -7.47
C ARG A 41 -1.21 9.10 -7.61
N ASP A 42 -0.48 8.87 -6.54
CA ASP A 42 0.96 8.97 -6.59
C ASP A 42 1.36 8.09 -7.77
N VAL A 43 1.84 8.72 -8.85
CA VAL A 43 2.23 8.00 -10.07
C VAL A 43 3.31 7.05 -9.61
N GLU A 44 3.01 5.77 -9.64
CA GLU A 44 3.91 4.74 -9.17
C GLU A 44 5.21 4.83 -9.96
N LYS A 45 6.23 5.42 -9.36
CA LYS A 45 7.52 5.61 -10.00
C LYS A 45 8.10 4.24 -10.28
N LYS A 46 8.47 3.97 -11.52
CA LYS A 46 9.16 2.72 -11.88
C LYS A 46 10.44 2.61 -11.06
N ALA A 47 10.74 1.40 -10.61
CA ALA A 47 12.02 1.11 -9.98
C ALA A 47 13.15 1.36 -10.98
N GLN A 48 14.19 2.05 -10.55
CA GLN A 48 15.41 2.24 -11.33
C GLN A 48 16.44 1.16 -11.01
N TYR A 49 16.43 0.72 -9.75
CA TYR A 49 17.24 -0.40 -9.25
C TYR A 49 16.41 -1.20 -8.25
N MET A 50 16.79 -2.46 -8.09
CA MET A 50 16.27 -3.33 -7.04
C MET A 50 17.43 -3.91 -6.24
N ILE A 51 17.27 -3.98 -4.92
CA ILE A 51 18.14 -4.72 -4.04
C ILE A 51 17.38 -5.98 -3.64
N VAL A 52 17.94 -7.13 -3.95
CA VAL A 52 17.34 -8.43 -3.71
C VAL A 52 18.20 -9.19 -2.74
N LEU A 53 17.60 -9.67 -1.68
CA LEU A 53 18.20 -10.63 -0.74
C LEU A 53 17.52 -11.97 -0.96
N ASP A 54 18.32 -12.98 -1.28
CA ASP A 54 17.88 -14.37 -1.33
C ASP A 54 18.61 -15.16 -0.25
N TRP A 55 17.90 -16.07 0.43
CA TRP A 55 18.53 -17.06 1.31
C TRP A 55 17.96 -18.44 1.03
N GLN A 56 18.43 -19.47 1.76
CA GLN A 56 18.08 -20.86 1.47
C GLN A 56 16.58 -21.03 1.32
N ASN A 57 16.17 -21.56 0.18
CA ASN A 57 14.78 -21.95 -0.08
C ASN A 57 14.34 -22.95 1.00
N GLU A 58 13.07 -22.91 1.34
CA GLU A 58 12.48 -23.75 2.39
C GLU A 58 13.00 -23.48 3.81
N SER A 59 13.93 -22.54 4.01
CA SER A 59 14.37 -22.16 5.35
C SER A 59 13.20 -21.53 6.12
N ALA A 60 13.09 -21.89 7.39
CA ALA A 60 12.14 -21.28 8.29
C ALA A 60 12.65 -19.97 8.91
N ASP A 61 13.90 -19.61 8.66
CA ASP A 61 14.53 -18.42 9.18
C ASP A 61 13.91 -17.15 8.59
N ASP A 62 13.79 -16.14 9.42
CA ASP A 62 13.22 -14.84 9.08
C ASP A 62 14.37 -13.82 8.99
N VAL A 63 14.72 -13.41 7.78
CA VAL A 63 15.88 -12.57 7.49
C VAL A 63 15.44 -11.27 6.84
N ASP A 64 15.68 -10.15 7.51
CA ASP A 64 15.27 -8.83 7.07
C ASP A 64 16.41 -8.00 6.47
N MET A 65 16.08 -7.17 5.47
CA MET A 65 16.93 -6.08 5.04
C MET A 65 16.61 -4.77 5.74
N TRP A 66 17.65 -4.08 6.17
CA TRP A 66 17.58 -2.71 6.64
C TRP A 66 18.45 -1.83 5.75
N ILE A 67 17.84 -0.90 5.05
CA ILE A 67 18.56 -0.07 4.07
C ILE A 67 18.48 1.39 4.46
N ARG A 68 19.64 2.02 4.58
CA ARG A 68 19.76 3.45 4.81
C ARG A 68 20.24 4.13 3.54
N VAL A 69 19.49 5.13 3.10
CA VAL A 69 19.89 6.03 2.01
C VAL A 69 20.99 6.98 2.45
N PRO A 70 21.74 7.59 1.50
CA PRO A 70 22.68 8.65 1.78
C PRO A 70 22.03 9.79 2.59
N GLY A 71 22.77 10.34 3.56
CA GLY A 71 22.28 11.40 4.45
C GLY A 71 21.82 10.88 5.81
N LYS A 72 21.07 11.71 6.56
CA LYS A 72 20.67 11.44 7.94
C LYS A 72 19.24 10.88 8.06
N GLY A 73 18.85 10.00 7.17
CA GLY A 73 17.53 9.38 7.21
C GLY A 73 17.47 8.14 8.11
N LYS A 74 16.26 7.79 8.58
CA LYS A 74 16.02 6.47 9.18
C LYS A 74 16.15 5.41 8.10
N PRO A 75 16.69 4.21 8.43
CA PRO A 75 16.67 3.10 7.50
C PRO A 75 15.22 2.65 7.24
N ILE A 76 14.95 2.20 6.04
CA ILE A 76 13.74 1.42 5.78
C ILE A 76 13.92 0.00 6.31
N SER A 77 12.84 -0.61 6.74
CA SER A 77 12.79 -1.96 7.30
C SER A 77 11.36 -2.47 7.27
N PHE A 78 11.11 -3.68 7.72
CA PHE A 78 9.75 -4.20 7.89
C PHE A 78 8.81 -3.26 8.68
N LYS A 79 9.33 -2.40 9.57
CA LYS A 79 8.55 -1.42 10.35
C LYS A 79 8.23 -0.17 9.54
N ASP A 80 9.20 0.33 8.79
CA ASP A 80 9.10 1.54 7.96
C ASP A 80 9.40 1.16 6.51
N LYS A 81 8.39 0.70 5.77
CA LYS A 81 8.56 0.08 4.45
C LYS A 81 8.92 1.05 3.32
N SER A 82 8.91 2.35 3.57
CA SER A 82 9.30 3.33 2.55
C SER A 82 9.80 4.64 3.15
N ASN A 83 10.65 5.34 2.37
CA ASN A 83 11.11 6.69 2.69
C ASN A 83 10.99 7.66 1.50
N GLY A 84 10.11 7.36 0.55
CA GLY A 84 9.89 8.15 -0.66
C GLY A 84 10.83 7.82 -1.82
N ALA A 85 12.06 7.38 -1.57
CA ALA A 85 13.02 6.93 -2.59
C ALA A 85 13.11 5.40 -2.67
N LEU A 86 13.04 4.72 -1.52
CA LEU A 86 13.09 3.27 -1.39
C LEU A 86 11.74 2.72 -0.90
N PHE A 87 11.41 1.51 -1.38
CA PHE A 87 10.19 0.79 -1.01
C PHE A 87 10.51 -0.69 -0.84
N ILE A 88 10.09 -1.29 0.28
CA ILE A 88 10.11 -2.74 0.43
C ILE A 88 8.89 -3.29 -0.31
N ASP A 89 9.13 -3.93 -1.44
CA ASP A 89 8.08 -4.51 -2.28
C ASP A 89 7.72 -5.93 -1.83
N ARG A 90 8.69 -6.68 -1.34
CA ARG A 90 8.50 -8.01 -0.77
C ARG A 90 9.24 -8.14 0.55
N ASP A 91 8.52 -8.56 1.58
CA ASP A 91 8.95 -8.83 2.95
C ASP A 91 8.58 -10.28 3.26
N ASP A 92 9.59 -11.13 3.31
CA ASP A 92 9.46 -12.58 3.43
C ASP A 92 9.78 -13.02 4.86
N ARG A 93 9.00 -13.92 5.42
CA ARG A 93 9.12 -14.40 6.80
C ARG A 93 9.56 -15.87 6.89
N GLY A 94 10.25 -16.35 5.87
CA GLY A 94 10.50 -17.76 5.68
C GLY A 94 9.18 -18.53 5.49
N LYS A 95 9.10 -19.77 5.90
CA LYS A 95 7.91 -20.64 5.66
C LYS A 95 6.55 -20.07 6.13
N LYS A 96 6.53 -18.95 6.81
CA LYS A 96 5.29 -18.44 7.42
C LYS A 96 4.28 -17.86 6.43
N ASN A 97 4.74 -17.28 5.32
CA ASN A 97 3.90 -16.63 4.32
C ASN A 97 4.07 -17.21 2.90
N ASP A 98 4.50 -18.45 2.82
CA ASP A 98 4.76 -19.16 1.56
C ASP A 98 3.51 -19.69 0.87
N LYS A 99 2.36 -19.52 1.50
CA LYS A 99 1.11 -20.03 0.98
C LYS A 99 0.30 -18.93 0.30
N ALA A 100 -0.07 -19.16 -0.94
CA ALA A 100 -1.01 -18.36 -1.71
C ALA A 100 -2.19 -19.20 -2.13
N VAL A 101 -3.33 -18.57 -2.40
CA VAL A 101 -4.51 -19.23 -2.95
C VAL A 101 -4.54 -18.93 -4.44
N GLY A 102 -4.53 -19.97 -5.27
CA GLY A 102 -4.65 -19.84 -6.71
C GLY A 102 -6.06 -19.47 -7.16
N GLU A 103 -6.23 -19.23 -8.46
CA GLU A 103 -7.48 -18.75 -9.07
C GLU A 103 -8.67 -19.70 -8.84
N HIS A 104 -8.40 -21.00 -8.69
CA HIS A 104 -9.42 -22.04 -8.49
C HIS A 104 -9.51 -22.50 -7.02
N GLY A 105 -8.89 -21.76 -6.09
CA GLY A 105 -8.93 -22.09 -4.67
C GLY A 105 -7.87 -23.12 -4.22
N GLU A 106 -6.98 -23.53 -5.11
CA GLU A 106 -5.86 -24.41 -4.77
C GLU A 106 -4.80 -23.68 -3.91
N GLU A 107 -4.21 -24.39 -2.97
CA GLU A 107 -3.10 -23.87 -2.17
C GLU A 107 -1.80 -23.99 -2.96
N ILE A 108 -1.21 -22.83 -3.29
CA ILE A 108 0.09 -22.74 -3.96
C ILE A 108 1.14 -22.42 -2.91
N GLN A 109 2.18 -23.23 -2.83
CA GLN A 109 3.31 -22.99 -1.92
C GLN A 109 4.48 -22.42 -2.71
N THR A 110 5.02 -21.30 -2.25
CA THR A 110 6.23 -20.67 -2.78
C THR A 110 7.37 -20.95 -1.78
N LEU A 111 8.37 -21.69 -2.20
CA LEU A 111 9.51 -22.05 -1.32
C LEU A 111 10.67 -21.05 -1.42
N LEU A 112 10.46 -19.96 -2.17
CA LEU A 112 11.49 -18.96 -2.43
C LEU A 112 11.54 -17.93 -1.30
N ASN A 113 12.60 -17.98 -0.53
CA ASN A 113 12.91 -16.99 0.50
C ASN A 113 13.63 -15.80 -0.13
N ARG A 114 12.91 -14.68 -0.24
CA ARG A 114 13.40 -13.49 -0.93
C ARG A 114 12.81 -12.21 -0.36
N GLU A 115 13.65 -11.23 -0.08
CA GLU A 115 13.23 -9.84 0.10
C GLU A 115 13.62 -8.98 -1.09
N VAL A 116 12.75 -8.01 -1.41
CA VAL A 116 12.96 -7.10 -2.54
C VAL A 116 12.71 -5.67 -2.09
N VAL A 117 13.68 -4.82 -2.34
CA VAL A 117 13.59 -3.38 -2.16
C VAL A 117 13.79 -2.67 -3.48
N SER A 118 12.81 -1.88 -3.90
CA SER A 118 12.93 -1.03 -5.08
C SER A 118 13.46 0.35 -4.74
N ILE A 119 14.38 0.84 -5.58
CA ILE A 119 14.89 2.21 -5.58
C ILE A 119 14.16 2.96 -6.69
N ARG A 120 13.24 3.84 -6.32
CA ARG A 120 12.39 4.60 -7.25
C ARG A 120 12.85 6.06 -7.40
N GLY A 121 13.89 6.43 -6.68
CA GLY A 121 14.54 7.73 -6.77
C GLY A 121 15.97 7.62 -6.30
N ILE A 122 16.94 7.93 -7.21
CA ILE A 122 18.37 7.86 -6.89
C ILE A 122 18.76 9.06 -6.05
N ILE A 123 19.32 8.80 -4.87
CA ILE A 123 20.00 9.78 -4.04
C ILE A 123 21.50 9.49 -4.15
N THR A 124 22.27 10.46 -4.63
CA THR A 124 23.72 10.29 -4.79
C THR A 124 24.41 10.10 -3.44
N GLY A 125 25.25 9.07 -3.32
CA GLY A 125 26.01 8.78 -2.12
C GLY A 125 26.03 7.28 -1.78
N GLU A 126 26.46 6.95 -0.57
CA GLU A 126 26.55 5.56 -0.10
C GLU A 126 25.22 5.08 0.47
N TYR A 127 24.80 3.91 0.02
CA TYR A 127 23.68 3.16 0.59
C TYR A 127 24.24 2.08 1.54
N ALA A 128 23.79 2.08 2.78
CA ALA A 128 24.17 1.04 3.72
C ALA A 128 23.07 -0.02 3.75
N VAL A 129 23.42 -1.24 3.37
CA VAL A 129 22.55 -2.41 3.45
C VAL A 129 23.00 -3.25 4.63
N ASN A 130 22.11 -3.50 5.57
CA ASN A 130 22.34 -4.36 6.72
C ASN A 130 21.37 -5.54 6.65
N ILE A 131 21.90 -6.74 6.80
CA ILE A 131 21.11 -7.96 6.87
C ILE A 131 20.93 -8.34 8.34
N HIS A 132 19.69 -8.51 8.73
CA HIS A 132 19.31 -8.78 10.11
C HIS A 132 18.58 -10.11 10.23
N MET A 133 19.11 -11.01 11.03
CA MET A 133 18.42 -12.24 11.40
C MET A 133 17.35 -11.87 12.43
N TYR A 134 16.09 -11.71 11.97
CA TYR A 134 14.99 -11.37 12.85
C TYR A 134 14.60 -12.54 13.74
N LEU A 135 14.49 -13.71 13.14
CA LEU A 135 14.16 -14.93 13.88
C LEU A 135 14.86 -16.15 13.29
N LYS A 136 15.74 -16.75 14.08
CA LYS A 136 16.42 -17.99 13.75
C LYS A 136 15.56 -19.18 14.19
N ARG A 137 15.20 -20.05 13.25
CA ARG A 137 14.38 -21.26 13.49
C ARG A 137 15.11 -22.52 13.08
N ASP A 138 15.90 -22.46 12.02
CA ASP A 138 16.68 -23.59 11.55
C ASP A 138 17.98 -23.76 12.38
N VAL A 139 18.46 -24.98 12.47
CA VAL A 139 19.72 -25.31 13.17
C VAL A 139 20.91 -24.84 12.33
N GLU A 140 20.83 -25.04 11.01
CA GLU A 140 21.88 -24.69 10.06
C GLU A 140 22.08 -23.19 9.95
N PRO A 141 23.29 -22.71 9.66
CA PRO A 141 23.52 -21.28 9.41
C PRO A 141 22.71 -20.77 8.22
N ALA A 142 22.14 -19.60 8.34
CA ALA A 142 21.54 -18.93 7.19
C ALA A 142 22.65 -18.42 6.26
N VAL A 143 22.55 -18.80 4.99
CA VAL A 143 23.44 -18.35 3.91
C VAL A 143 22.58 -17.65 2.87
N GLY A 144 22.92 -16.42 2.54
CA GLY A 144 22.16 -15.64 1.57
C GLY A 144 23.05 -14.85 0.62
N THR A 145 22.44 -14.33 -0.42
CA THR A 145 23.08 -13.49 -1.42
C THR A 145 22.33 -12.19 -1.56
N VAL A 146 23.05 -11.06 -1.55
CA VAL A 146 22.51 -9.75 -1.86
C VAL A 146 22.93 -9.35 -3.24
N GLN A 147 21.97 -8.94 -4.08
CA GLN A 147 22.21 -8.52 -5.45
C GLN A 147 21.60 -7.15 -5.69
N MET A 148 22.25 -6.32 -6.49
CA MET A 148 21.68 -5.09 -7.04
C MET A 148 21.38 -5.31 -8.51
N ILE A 149 20.15 -5.06 -8.91
CA ILE A 149 19.64 -5.27 -10.27
C ILE A 149 19.14 -3.93 -10.80
N GLN A 150 19.44 -3.63 -12.07
CA GLN A 150 18.97 -2.45 -12.79
C GLN A 150 17.84 -2.82 -13.76
#